data_e2c72d3d6c75f91b6579b58c9017a5ba
#
_entry.id   e2c72d3d6c75f91b6579b58c9017a5ba
#
_cell.length_a   1.000
_cell.length_b   1.000
_cell.length_c   1.000
_cell.angle_alpha   90.00
_cell.angle_beta   90.00
_cell.angle_gamma   90.00
#
_symmetry.space_group_name_H-M   'P 1'
#
loop_
_entity.id
_entity.type
_entity.pdbx_description
1 polymer ?
#
loop_
_entity_poly.entity_id
_entity_poly.type
_entity_poly.pdbx_seq_one_letter_code
_entity_poly.pdbx_strand_id
1 'polypeptide(L)'
;MLTGGGEFMKSYADILRELREDRDLTQSQVARVLGTTQQVYSRYERGVNEMPVHHLRTLCLYYHVSSDYVLGLPKESRWPR
;
A
#
# COMPACT_ATOMS: atom_id res chain seq x y z
N MET A 1 0.47 -27.53 3.07
CA MET A 1 0.16 -26.92 2.99
C MET A 1 0.12 -26.15 2.79
N LEU A 2 0.27 -25.83 2.52
CA LEU A 2 0.20 -25.02 2.38
C LEU A 2 -0.05 -24.17 2.70
N THR A 3 0.05 -23.90 2.89
CA THR A 3 -0.21 -23.03 3.17
C THR A 3 -0.51 -22.16 2.85
N GLY A 4 -0.53 -22.24 2.89
CA GLY A 4 -1.31 -21.37 2.84
C GLY A 4 -1.59 -20.46 1.79
N GLY A 5 -2.81 -20.15 1.69
CA GLY A 5 -3.19 -19.11 0.80
C GLY A 5 -2.50 -17.81 1.10
N GLY A 6 -2.02 -17.66 2.32
CA GLY A 6 -1.33 -16.43 2.68
C GLY A 6 -0.09 -16.17 1.86
N GLU A 7 0.49 -17.23 1.31
CA GLU A 7 1.69 -17.06 0.50
C GLU A 7 1.43 -16.32 -0.79
N PHE A 8 0.18 -16.33 -1.24
CA PHE A 8 -0.16 -15.69 -2.50
C PHE A 8 -0.87 -14.37 -2.33
N MET A 9 -1.01 -13.94 -1.10
CA MET A 9 -1.68 -12.69 -0.82
C MET A 9 -0.64 -11.61 -0.64
N LYS A 10 -0.75 -10.56 -1.42
CA LYS A 10 0.15 -9.44 -1.32
C LYS A 10 -0.28 -8.57 -0.15
N SER A 11 0.71 -8.08 0.58
CA SER A 11 0.43 -7.09 1.61
C SER A 11 0.13 -5.75 0.96
N TYR A 12 -0.45 -4.84 1.73
CA TYR A 12 -0.69 -3.51 1.21
C TYR A 12 0.63 -2.83 0.81
N ALA A 13 1.70 -3.16 1.51
CA ALA A 13 3.01 -2.61 1.18
C ALA A 13 3.47 -3.06 -0.20
N ASP A 14 3.23 -4.33 -0.54
CA ASP A 14 3.57 -4.84 -1.85
C ASP A 14 2.78 -4.14 -2.94
N ILE A 15 1.50 -3.93 -2.70
CA ILE A 15 0.64 -3.28 -3.69
C ILE A 15 1.05 -1.83 -3.88
N LEU A 16 1.37 -1.13 -2.80
CA LEU A 16 1.83 0.25 -2.92
C LEU A 16 3.15 0.33 -3.69
N ARG A 17 4.05 -0.63 -3.45
CA ARG A 17 5.30 -0.66 -4.23
C ARG A 17 5.02 -0.87 -5.71
N GLU A 18 4.10 -1.77 -6.04
CA GLU A 18 3.76 -2.01 -7.44
C GLU A 18 3.16 -0.77 -8.08
N LEU A 19 2.28 -0.09 -7.37
CA LEU A 19 1.69 1.14 -7.90
C LEU A 19 2.77 2.19 -8.17
N ARG A 20 3.74 2.28 -7.27
CA ARG A 20 4.85 3.22 -7.44
C ARG A 20 5.69 2.84 -8.65
N GLU A 21 6.06 1.57 -8.75
CA GLU A 21 6.92 1.11 -9.83
C GLU A 21 6.24 1.20 -11.18
N ASP A 22 4.94 0.92 -11.23
CA ASP A 22 4.19 1.03 -12.47
C ASP A 22 4.19 2.45 -13.02
N ARG A 23 4.40 3.43 -12.18
CA ARG A 23 4.42 4.83 -12.56
C ARG A 23 5.83 5.39 -12.64
N ASP A 24 6.83 4.51 -12.55
CA ASP A 24 8.24 4.90 -12.63
C ASP A 24 8.61 5.96 -11.60
N LEU A 25 8.05 5.84 -10.40
CA LEU A 25 8.35 6.76 -9.32
C LEU A 25 9.39 6.16 -8.39
N THR A 26 10.26 7.02 -7.87
CA THR A 26 11.23 6.59 -6.86
C THR A 26 10.58 6.66 -5.48
N GLN A 27 11.19 5.97 -4.52
CA GLN A 27 10.75 6.07 -3.14
C GLN A 27 10.85 7.51 -2.63
N SER A 28 11.89 8.22 -3.04
CA SER A 28 12.05 9.62 -2.63
C SER A 28 10.91 10.49 -3.13
N GLN A 29 10.47 10.26 -4.36
CA GLN A 29 9.37 11.03 -4.90
C GLN A 29 8.08 10.79 -4.14
N VAL A 30 7.79 9.54 -3.81
CA VAL A 30 6.57 9.22 -3.06
C VAL A 30 6.68 9.72 -1.63
N ALA A 31 7.87 9.60 -1.02
CA ALA A 31 8.08 10.14 0.32
C ALA A 31 7.77 11.64 0.35
N ARG A 32 8.15 12.35 -0.71
CA ARG A 32 7.87 13.78 -0.78
C ARG A 32 6.36 14.06 -0.84
N VAL A 33 5.63 13.23 -1.56
CA VAL A 33 4.18 13.37 -1.61
C VAL A 33 3.58 13.24 -0.22
N LEU A 34 4.15 12.35 0.59
CA LEU A 34 3.68 12.12 1.95
C LEU A 34 4.24 13.10 2.97
N GLY A 35 5.21 13.92 2.57
CA GLY A 35 5.84 14.85 3.50
C GLY A 35 6.76 14.16 4.48
N THR A 36 7.35 13.04 4.10
CA THR A 36 8.25 12.31 4.96
C THR A 36 9.56 12.05 4.23
N THR A 37 10.46 11.30 4.84
CA THR A 37 11.77 11.01 4.25
C THR A 37 11.74 9.69 3.51
N GLN A 38 12.70 9.52 2.60
CA GLN A 38 12.83 8.28 1.86
C GLN A 38 13.08 7.09 2.80
N GLN A 39 13.85 7.30 3.86
CA GLN A 39 14.12 6.24 4.81
C GLN A 39 12.86 5.77 5.51
N VAL A 40 12.01 6.71 5.94
CA VAL A 40 10.75 6.36 6.58
C VAL A 40 9.84 5.64 5.60
N TYR A 41 9.71 6.17 4.38
CA TYR A 41 8.85 5.55 3.39
C TYR A 41 9.34 4.14 3.03
N SER A 42 10.65 3.96 2.94
CA SER A 42 11.22 2.65 2.65
C SER A 42 10.79 1.61 3.67
N ARG A 43 10.70 2.00 4.95
CA ARG A 43 10.25 1.07 5.99
C ARG A 43 8.80 0.67 5.80
N TYR A 44 7.97 1.56 5.26
CA TYR A 44 6.60 1.20 4.95
C TYR A 44 6.56 0.12 3.86
N GLU A 45 7.34 0.31 2.80
CA GLU A 45 7.33 -0.64 1.68
C GLU A 45 7.92 -2.00 2.06
N ARG A 46 8.83 -2.01 3.02
CA ARG A 46 9.42 -3.26 3.47
C ARG A 46 8.62 -3.95 4.56
N GLY A 47 7.52 -3.33 4.98
CA GLY A 47 6.70 -3.91 6.04
C GLY A 47 7.29 -3.81 7.42
N VAL A 48 8.34 -3.02 7.60
CA VAL A 48 8.98 -2.85 8.90
C VAL A 48 8.10 -2.00 9.82
N ASN A 49 7.50 -0.96 9.27
CA ASN A 49 6.58 -0.10 10.00
C ASN A 49 5.25 -0.06 9.28
N GLU A 50 4.18 -0.01 10.03
CA GLU A 50 2.87 0.18 9.43
C GLU A 50 2.70 1.61 8.98
N MET A 51 2.05 1.77 7.84
CA MET A 51 1.79 3.09 7.30
C MET A 51 0.61 3.71 8.04
N PRO A 52 0.74 4.93 8.51
CA PRO A 52 -0.41 5.63 9.11
C PRO A 52 -1.55 5.75 8.11
N VAL A 53 -2.77 5.72 8.62
CA VAL A 53 -3.95 5.76 7.77
C VAL A 53 -3.97 7.01 6.90
N HIS A 54 -3.54 8.15 7.44
CA HIS A 54 -3.57 9.38 6.65
C HIS A 54 -2.61 9.34 5.47
N HIS A 55 -1.50 8.62 5.59
CA HIS A 55 -0.61 8.41 4.45
C HIS A 55 -1.23 7.48 3.42
N LEU A 56 -1.88 6.43 3.90
CA LEU A 56 -2.57 5.52 2.98
C LEU A 56 -3.64 6.27 2.20
N ARG A 57 -4.41 7.12 2.87
CA ARG A 57 -5.41 7.92 2.22
C ARG A 57 -4.80 8.82 1.14
N THR A 58 -3.69 9.46 1.48
CA THR A 58 -3.02 10.34 0.54
C THR A 58 -2.58 9.57 -0.72
N LEU A 59 -2.03 8.38 -0.54
CA LEU A 59 -1.58 7.59 -1.69
C LEU A 59 -2.73 7.06 -2.51
N CYS A 60 -3.83 6.67 -1.87
CA CYS A 60 -5.00 6.23 -2.62
C CYS A 60 -5.51 7.35 -3.52
N LEU A 61 -5.55 8.57 -3.01
CA LEU A 61 -5.93 9.72 -3.81
C LEU A 61 -4.91 10.01 -4.90
N TYR A 62 -3.65 9.93 -4.56
CA TYR A 62 -2.57 10.22 -5.49
C TYR A 62 -2.56 9.24 -6.67
N TYR A 63 -2.74 7.96 -6.37
CA TYR A 63 -2.72 6.91 -7.40
C TYR A 63 -4.09 6.67 -8.02
N HIS A 64 -5.15 7.30 -7.52
CA HIS A 64 -6.52 7.10 -8.00
C HIS A 64 -6.97 5.66 -7.86
N VAL A 65 -6.71 5.07 -6.70
CA VAL A 65 -7.15 3.71 -6.38
C VAL A 65 -7.92 3.74 -5.08
N SER A 66 -8.74 2.72 -4.88
CA SER A 66 -9.49 2.62 -3.63
C SER A 66 -8.62 2.01 -2.54
N SER A 67 -8.92 2.34 -1.29
CA SER A 67 -8.26 1.70 -0.16
C SER A 67 -8.60 0.22 -0.10
N ASP A 68 -9.79 -0.16 -0.55
CA ASP A 68 -10.16 -1.58 -0.59
C ASP A 68 -9.21 -2.36 -1.46
N TYR A 69 -8.86 -1.80 -2.62
CA TYR A 69 -7.91 -2.45 -3.51
C TYR A 69 -6.54 -2.60 -2.83
N VAL A 70 -6.07 -1.52 -2.22
CA VAL A 70 -4.74 -1.54 -1.60
C VAL A 70 -4.69 -2.51 -0.44
N LEU A 71 -5.76 -2.54 0.36
CA LEU A 71 -5.80 -3.39 1.54
C LEU A 71 -6.22 -4.82 1.23
N GLY A 72 -6.59 -5.12 -0.03
CA GLY A 72 -7.00 -6.47 -0.39
C GLY A 72 -8.36 -6.85 0.12
N LEU A 73 -9.22 -5.88 0.33
CA LEU A 73 -10.55 -6.14 0.84
C LEU A 73 -11.51 -6.44 -0.29
N PRO A 74 -12.57 -7.23 -0.02
CA PRO A 74 -13.54 -7.54 -1.07
C PRO A 74 -14.24 -6.29 -1.57
N LYS A 75 -14.52 -6.27 -2.85
CA LYS A 75 -15.27 -5.18 -3.45
C LYS A 75 -16.74 -5.23 -3.08
N GLU A 76 -17.23 -6.42 -2.84
CA GLU A 76 -18.63 -6.59 -2.54
C GLU A 76 -18.96 -5.98 -1.19
N SER A 77 -20.11 -5.38 -1.08
CA SER A 77 -20.51 -4.80 0.18
C SER A 77 -21.29 -5.80 1.02
N ARG A 78 -20.89 -7.03 0.95
CA ARG A 78 -21.54 -8.11 1.69
C ARG A 78 -20.96 -8.31 3.06
N TRP A 79 -20.35 -7.31 3.57
CA TRP A 79 -19.80 -7.38 4.91
C TRP A 79 -20.90 -7.58 5.93
N PRO A 80 -20.71 -8.43 6.90
CA PRO A 80 -21.65 -8.49 8.02
C PRO A 80 -21.65 -7.16 8.74
N ARG A 81 -22.78 -6.81 9.27
CA ARG A 81 -22.91 -5.54 9.97
C ARG A 81 -23.18 -5.75 11.44
#